data_b7bbd0b54fd3ef23f2780aabf421defd
#
_entry.id   b7bbd0b54fd3ef23f2780aabf421defd
#
_cell.length_a   1.000
_cell.length_b   1.000
_cell.length_c   1.000
_cell.angle_alpha   90.00
_cell.angle_beta   90.00
_cell.angle_gamma   90.00
#
_symmetry.space_group_name_H-M   'P 1'
#
loop_
_entity.id
_entity.type
_entity.pdbx_description
1 polymer ?
#
loop_
_entity_poly.entity_id
_entity_poly.type
_entity_poly.pdbx_seq_one_letter_code
_entity_poly.pdbx_strand_id
1 'polypeptide(L)'
;MSQPALSPTEFSSAVTAITSAFGDPTRREIYLFVHEASEPGQDGTSGTGVTAAEVAERFVLHPNVARHHLDKLAAGGYVEVATGRTGTGAGRPSKRYRVATPEMSLELPVRHDDLLVTLLAKALSMLPADAAESLAEEVGLQYGQALASSLGGVKPSEGTSAAAQKSLRSALHTVADALTAHGFAAHAERHGDGLRIVSDHCPFGGAAIEHPVICAVDRGLVRGMLGALYGHTDPETSESRPTGSTRCVTDLAAPS
;
A
#
# COMPACT_ATOMS: atom_id res chain seq x y z
N MET A 1 25.12 12.50 13.18
CA MET A 1 25.11 11.72 14.43
C MET A 1 24.25 10.50 14.15
N SER A 2 24.84 9.30 14.08
CA SER A 2 24.08 8.06 13.81
C SER A 2 23.25 7.73 15.03
N GLN A 3 21.93 7.58 14.86
CA GLN A 3 21.06 7.09 15.92
C GLN A 3 21.44 5.64 16.26
N PRO A 4 21.40 5.26 17.53
CA PRO A 4 21.66 3.89 17.93
C PRO A 4 20.57 2.97 17.36
N ALA A 5 20.97 1.87 16.73
CA ALA A 5 20.04 0.85 16.28
C ALA A 5 19.23 0.31 17.48
N LEU A 6 17.91 0.12 17.30
CA LEU A 6 17.05 -0.48 18.30
C LEU A 6 17.60 -1.85 18.73
N SER A 7 17.57 -2.12 20.03
CA SER A 7 17.85 -3.47 20.53
C SER A 7 16.78 -4.46 20.01
N PRO A 8 17.06 -5.76 19.95
CA PRO A 8 16.09 -6.77 19.52
C PRO A 8 14.77 -6.72 20.29
N THR A 9 14.82 -6.39 21.59
CA THR A 9 13.65 -6.26 22.44
C THR A 9 12.83 -5.02 22.12
N GLU A 10 13.48 -3.88 21.89
CA GLU A 10 12.81 -2.63 21.46
C GLU A 10 12.19 -2.78 20.08
N PHE A 11 12.89 -3.44 19.14
CA PHE A 11 12.36 -3.75 17.83
C PHE A 11 11.12 -4.65 17.92
N SER A 12 11.17 -5.73 18.69
CA SER A 12 10.03 -6.64 18.89
C SER A 12 8.84 -5.91 19.53
N SER A 13 9.09 -5.03 20.51
CA SER A 13 8.04 -4.22 21.14
C SER A 13 7.42 -3.23 20.16
N ALA A 14 8.23 -2.58 19.33
CA ALA A 14 7.75 -1.65 18.31
C ALA A 14 6.88 -2.37 17.25
N VAL A 15 7.32 -3.53 16.76
CA VAL A 15 6.54 -4.36 15.81
C VAL A 15 5.21 -4.79 16.44
N THR A 16 5.23 -5.23 17.70
CA THR A 16 4.02 -5.64 18.44
C THR A 16 3.05 -4.45 18.60
N ALA A 17 3.55 -3.27 18.93
CA ALA A 17 2.74 -2.07 19.07
C ALA A 17 2.07 -1.68 17.73
N ILE A 18 2.84 -1.67 16.64
CA ILE A 18 2.34 -1.36 15.29
C ILE A 18 1.28 -2.38 14.85
N THR A 19 1.57 -3.67 14.99
CA THR A 19 0.62 -4.73 14.61
C THR A 19 -0.63 -4.72 15.47
N SER A 20 -0.51 -4.42 16.77
CA SER A 20 -1.65 -4.25 17.66
C SER A 20 -2.52 -3.05 17.28
N ALA A 21 -1.91 -1.95 16.87
CA ALA A 21 -2.63 -0.74 16.46
C ALA A 21 -3.27 -0.88 15.08
N PHE A 22 -2.54 -1.40 14.09
CA PHE A 22 -2.93 -1.39 12.67
C PHE A 22 -3.24 -2.77 12.08
N GLY A 23 -3.23 -3.84 12.88
CA GLY A 23 -3.61 -5.19 12.41
C GLY A 23 -5.09 -5.33 12.04
N ASP A 24 -5.96 -4.47 12.56
CA ASP A 24 -7.38 -4.43 12.25
C ASP A 24 -7.65 -3.50 11.05
N PRO A 25 -8.26 -3.99 9.96
CA PRO A 25 -8.52 -3.18 8.76
C PRO A 25 -9.38 -1.94 9.05
N THR A 26 -10.45 -2.09 9.81
CA THR A 26 -11.37 -0.99 10.16
C THR A 26 -10.62 0.09 10.95
N ARG A 27 -9.69 -0.30 11.83
CA ARG A 27 -8.92 0.66 12.61
C ARG A 27 -7.90 1.42 11.75
N ARG A 28 -7.34 0.80 10.71
CA ARG A 28 -6.50 1.50 9.71
C ARG A 28 -7.31 2.58 8.98
N GLU A 29 -8.49 2.23 8.50
CA GLU A 29 -9.39 3.18 7.81
C GLU A 29 -9.77 4.34 8.73
N ILE A 30 -10.09 4.05 9.99
CA ILE A 30 -10.39 5.08 10.99
C ILE A 30 -9.19 6.00 11.22
N TYR A 31 -7.97 5.45 11.29
CA TYR A 31 -6.77 6.27 11.44
C TYR A 31 -6.56 7.22 10.25
N LEU A 32 -6.73 6.74 9.02
CA LEU A 32 -6.63 7.56 7.82
C LEU A 32 -7.68 8.68 7.82
N PHE A 33 -8.89 8.41 8.22
CA PHE A 33 -9.94 9.41 8.37
C PHE A 33 -9.61 10.47 9.44
N VAL A 34 -9.04 10.04 10.58
CA VAL A 34 -8.56 10.98 11.61
C VAL A 34 -7.42 11.82 11.08
N HIS A 35 -6.52 11.24 10.28
CA HIS A 35 -5.38 11.94 9.67
C HIS A 35 -5.86 13.04 8.74
N GLU A 36 -6.76 12.72 7.81
CA GLU A 36 -7.37 13.68 6.89
C GLU A 36 -8.03 14.85 7.63
N ALA A 37 -8.80 14.56 8.69
CA ALA A 37 -9.48 15.57 9.49
C ALA A 37 -8.56 16.37 10.42
N SER A 38 -7.31 15.95 10.57
CA SER A 38 -6.31 16.62 11.40
C SER A 38 -5.41 17.56 10.58
N GLU A 39 -5.39 17.40 9.25
CA GLU A 39 -4.63 18.31 8.38
C GLU A 39 -5.21 19.73 8.41
N PRO A 40 -4.35 20.75 8.38
CA PRO A 40 -4.82 22.13 8.29
C PRO A 40 -5.53 22.33 6.95
N GLY A 41 -6.73 22.90 6.98
CA GLY A 41 -7.46 23.27 5.76
C GLY A 41 -6.67 24.26 4.91
N GLN A 42 -6.97 24.34 3.60
CA GLN A 42 -6.34 25.29 2.68
C GLN A 42 -6.53 26.77 3.08
N ASP A 43 -7.46 27.04 3.99
CA ASP A 43 -7.76 28.34 4.58
C ASP A 43 -7.00 28.62 5.89
N GLY A 44 -6.04 27.77 6.27
CA GLY A 44 -5.18 27.94 7.45
C GLY A 44 -5.90 27.62 8.78
N THR A 45 -7.10 27.04 8.74
CA THR A 45 -7.79 26.54 9.94
C THR A 45 -7.14 25.23 10.39
N SER A 46 -6.68 25.18 11.65
CA SER A 46 -6.19 23.93 12.25
C SER A 46 -7.26 22.85 12.20
N GLY A 47 -6.89 21.67 11.71
CA GLY A 47 -7.79 20.51 11.71
C GLY A 47 -8.38 20.26 13.10
N THR A 48 -9.69 20.16 13.18
CA THR A 48 -10.38 20.04 14.48
C THR A 48 -10.38 18.63 15.04
N GLY A 49 -9.86 17.65 14.28
CA GLY A 49 -9.96 16.22 14.60
C GLY A 49 -11.41 15.72 14.56
N VAL A 50 -11.62 14.46 14.88
CA VAL A 50 -12.93 13.78 14.81
C VAL A 50 -13.43 13.31 16.17
N THR A 51 -14.75 13.18 16.31
CA THR A 51 -15.41 12.56 17.47
C THR A 51 -15.70 11.08 17.19
N ALA A 52 -15.94 10.30 18.24
CA ALA A 52 -16.38 8.92 18.08
C ALA A 52 -17.76 8.79 17.39
N ALA A 53 -18.59 9.82 17.45
CA ALA A 53 -19.87 9.86 16.76
C ALA A 53 -19.69 10.03 15.24
N GLU A 54 -18.83 10.97 14.82
CA GLU A 54 -18.49 11.20 13.41
C GLU A 54 -17.84 9.94 12.79
N VAL A 55 -16.95 9.25 13.52
CA VAL A 55 -16.39 7.97 13.08
C VAL A 55 -17.46 6.88 12.98
N ALA A 56 -18.36 6.78 13.98
CA ALA A 56 -19.44 5.81 13.97
C ALA A 56 -20.36 5.98 12.76
N GLU A 57 -20.72 7.21 12.44
CA GLU A 57 -21.53 7.58 11.27
C GLU A 57 -20.81 7.26 9.96
N ARG A 58 -19.54 7.66 9.83
CA ARG A 58 -18.74 7.48 8.58
C ARG A 58 -18.53 6.02 8.23
N PHE A 59 -18.32 5.16 9.23
CA PHE A 59 -18.00 3.74 9.05
C PHE A 59 -19.17 2.80 9.35
N VAL A 60 -20.36 3.33 9.59
CA VAL A 60 -21.58 2.57 9.91
C VAL A 60 -21.35 1.63 11.11
N LEU A 61 -20.71 2.16 12.17
CA LEU A 61 -20.37 1.42 13.38
C LEU A 61 -21.24 1.87 14.56
N HIS A 62 -21.36 0.99 15.57
CA HIS A 62 -21.91 1.44 16.85
C HIS A 62 -20.92 2.42 17.53
N PRO A 63 -21.37 3.52 18.18
CA PRO A 63 -20.48 4.53 18.79
C PRO A 63 -19.46 3.96 19.79
N ASN A 64 -19.80 2.88 20.50
CA ASN A 64 -18.87 2.22 21.41
C ASN A 64 -17.75 1.47 20.67
N VAL A 65 -18.05 0.90 19.50
CA VAL A 65 -17.05 0.23 18.64
C VAL A 65 -16.09 1.27 18.06
N ALA A 66 -16.61 2.37 17.53
CA ALA A 66 -15.80 3.49 17.04
C ALA A 66 -14.87 4.03 18.15
N ARG A 67 -15.42 4.22 19.36
CA ARG A 67 -14.62 4.65 20.52
C ARG A 67 -13.53 3.64 20.87
N HIS A 68 -13.83 2.34 20.85
CA HIS A 68 -12.84 1.30 21.12
C HIS A 68 -11.66 1.34 20.14
N HIS A 69 -11.92 1.52 18.84
CA HIS A 69 -10.85 1.68 17.85
C HIS A 69 -10.03 2.95 18.10
N LEU A 70 -10.68 4.07 18.38
CA LEU A 70 -10.01 5.35 18.68
C LEU A 70 -9.18 5.27 19.96
N ASP A 71 -9.71 4.67 21.02
CA ASP A 71 -8.99 4.49 22.29
C ASP A 71 -7.75 3.56 22.11
N LYS A 72 -7.83 2.53 21.26
CA LYS A 72 -6.67 1.71 20.91
C LYS A 72 -5.60 2.49 20.15
N LEU A 73 -5.99 3.34 19.21
CA LEU A 73 -5.06 4.23 18.51
C LEU A 73 -4.43 5.25 19.48
N ALA A 74 -5.21 5.78 20.41
CA ALA A 74 -4.71 6.71 21.44
C ALA A 74 -3.75 6.02 22.41
N ALA A 75 -4.06 4.79 22.83
CA ALA A 75 -3.17 4.00 23.70
C ALA A 75 -1.83 3.67 23.02
N GLY A 76 -1.82 3.54 21.68
CA GLY A 76 -0.60 3.38 20.88
C GLY A 76 0.15 4.68 20.58
N GLY A 77 -0.39 5.83 21.00
CA GLY A 77 0.22 7.14 20.73
C GLY A 77 0.05 7.66 19.30
N TYR A 78 -0.79 7.00 18.48
CA TYR A 78 -1.02 7.39 17.08
C TYR A 78 -2.02 8.54 16.94
N VAL A 79 -2.92 8.67 17.91
CA VAL A 79 -3.85 9.80 18.01
C VAL A 79 -3.84 10.34 19.42
N GLU A 80 -4.03 11.64 19.56
CA GLU A 80 -4.21 12.32 20.84
C GLU A 80 -5.67 12.69 21.06
N VAL A 81 -6.04 12.78 22.33
CA VAL A 81 -7.40 13.12 22.75
C VAL A 81 -7.42 14.57 23.26
N ALA A 82 -8.08 15.44 22.51
CA ALA A 82 -8.37 16.80 22.95
C ALA A 82 -9.81 16.88 23.50
N THR A 83 -9.99 17.53 24.64
CA THR A 83 -11.31 17.86 25.15
C THR A 83 -11.67 19.27 24.67
N GLY A 84 -12.52 19.38 23.64
CA GLY A 84 -12.97 20.65 23.07
C GLY A 84 -14.45 20.91 23.32
N ARG A 85 -14.80 22.14 23.66
CA ARG A 85 -16.17 22.63 23.55
C ARG A 85 -16.36 23.15 22.14
N THR A 86 -17.12 22.46 21.31
CA THR A 86 -17.60 22.99 20.04
C THR A 86 -19.05 23.42 20.22
N GLY A 87 -19.28 24.75 20.25
CA GLY A 87 -20.60 25.32 20.18
C GLY A 87 -21.16 25.86 21.53
N THR A 88 -22.11 26.78 21.42
CA THR A 88 -22.82 27.45 22.50
C THR A 88 -23.90 26.60 23.19
N GLY A 89 -23.87 25.26 22.98
CA GLY A 89 -24.84 24.32 23.54
C GLY A 89 -24.45 23.77 24.92
N ALA A 90 -25.45 23.55 25.80
CA ALA A 90 -25.31 23.00 27.16
C ALA A 90 -25.02 21.49 27.19
N GLY A 91 -24.21 20.96 26.28
CA GLY A 91 -23.83 19.55 26.22
C GLY A 91 -22.51 19.24 26.93
N ARG A 92 -22.36 17.97 27.39
CA ARG A 92 -21.09 17.46 27.94
C ARG A 92 -19.98 17.58 26.86
N PRO A 93 -18.78 18.10 27.19
CA PRO A 93 -17.66 18.17 26.25
C PRO A 93 -17.40 16.83 25.59
N SER A 94 -17.39 16.78 24.26
CA SER A 94 -17.05 15.56 23.53
C SER A 94 -15.55 15.45 23.37
N LYS A 95 -15.02 14.22 23.50
CA LYS A 95 -13.63 13.93 23.16
C LYS A 95 -13.47 14.06 21.65
N ARG A 96 -12.44 14.79 21.20
CA ARG A 96 -11.98 14.82 19.82
C ARG A 96 -10.66 14.11 19.72
N TYR A 97 -10.51 13.34 18.66
CA TYR A 97 -9.32 12.59 18.35
C TYR A 97 -8.66 13.25 17.13
N ARG A 98 -7.38 13.53 17.23
CA ARG A 98 -6.57 14.05 16.13
C ARG A 98 -5.26 13.28 16.09
N VAL A 99 -4.58 13.30 14.95
CA VAL A 99 -3.26 12.67 14.85
C VAL A 99 -2.33 13.30 15.88
N ALA A 100 -1.63 12.47 16.65
CA ALA A 100 -0.64 12.94 17.58
C ALA A 100 0.45 13.70 16.80
N THR A 101 0.78 14.91 17.25
CA THR A 101 1.82 15.72 16.60
C THR A 101 3.14 14.97 16.63
N PRO A 102 4.00 15.09 15.59
CA PRO A 102 5.15 14.23 15.37
C PRO A 102 6.31 14.34 16.36
N GLU A 103 6.11 14.89 17.54
CA GLU A 103 7.12 14.82 18.63
C GLU A 103 7.31 13.39 19.17
N MET A 104 6.38 12.48 18.89
CA MET A 104 6.52 11.03 19.05
C MET A 104 6.47 10.32 17.70
N SER A 105 6.90 10.99 16.64
CA SER A 105 7.30 10.25 15.46
C SER A 105 8.41 9.29 15.94
N LEU A 106 8.17 7.98 15.83
CA LEU A 106 9.26 7.15 15.38
C LEU A 106 9.95 8.01 14.32
N GLU A 107 11.12 8.57 14.64
CA GLU A 107 11.97 9.17 13.64
C GLU A 107 12.41 8.03 12.72
N LEU A 108 11.47 7.55 11.92
CA LEU A 108 11.83 7.05 10.62
C LEU A 108 12.54 8.24 10.00
N PRO A 109 13.83 8.12 9.71
CA PRO A 109 14.56 9.21 9.07
C PRO A 109 13.65 9.68 7.95
N VAL A 110 13.36 10.99 7.89
CA VAL A 110 12.52 11.56 6.83
C VAL A 110 13.14 11.06 5.54
N ARG A 111 12.58 9.96 5.03
CA ARG A 111 13.01 9.42 3.76
C ARG A 111 12.46 10.40 2.75
N HIS A 112 13.33 11.14 2.14
CA HIS A 112 12.99 11.92 0.95
C HIS A 112 12.80 10.95 -0.25
N ASP A 113 12.10 9.84 0.00
CA ASP A 113 11.84 8.83 -1.02
C ASP A 113 11.09 9.47 -2.20
N ASP A 114 10.18 10.42 -1.93
CA ASP A 114 9.47 11.18 -2.96
C ASP A 114 10.43 12.04 -3.80
N LEU A 115 11.38 12.69 -3.16
CA LEU A 115 12.41 13.48 -3.86
C LEU A 115 13.31 12.57 -4.70
N LEU A 116 13.70 11.42 -4.16
CA LEU A 116 14.50 10.43 -4.87
C LEU A 116 13.74 9.84 -6.05
N VAL A 117 12.48 9.44 -5.85
CA VAL A 117 11.60 8.95 -6.92
C VAL A 117 11.43 10.00 -8.01
N THR A 118 11.16 11.25 -7.64
CA THR A 118 11.03 12.36 -8.60
C THR A 118 12.33 12.60 -9.37
N LEU A 119 13.49 12.56 -8.69
CA LEU A 119 14.80 12.73 -9.32
C LEU A 119 15.07 11.60 -10.32
N LEU A 120 14.85 10.35 -9.92
CA LEU A 120 15.07 9.18 -10.78
C LEU A 120 14.09 9.16 -11.96
N ALA A 121 12.81 9.49 -11.74
CA ALA A 121 11.83 9.60 -12.80
C ALA A 121 12.21 10.68 -13.84
N LYS A 122 12.68 11.84 -13.37
CA LYS A 122 13.21 12.89 -14.27
C LYS A 122 14.48 12.44 -15.01
N ALA A 123 15.38 11.71 -14.34
CA ALA A 123 16.55 11.17 -15.00
C ALA A 123 16.17 10.15 -16.09
N LEU A 124 15.20 9.28 -15.83
CA LEU A 124 14.67 8.35 -16.83
C LEU A 124 14.02 9.07 -18.01
N SER A 125 13.30 10.18 -17.77
CA SER A 125 12.69 10.98 -18.84
C SER A 125 13.69 11.70 -19.76
N MET A 126 14.97 11.72 -19.40
CA MET A 126 16.05 12.23 -20.27
C MET A 126 16.58 11.17 -21.24
N LEU A 127 16.22 9.92 -21.09
CA LEU A 127 16.55 8.83 -21.99
C LEU A 127 15.52 8.74 -23.14
N PRO A 128 15.87 8.13 -24.28
CA PRO A 128 14.88 7.68 -25.25
C PRO A 128 13.81 6.81 -24.57
N ALA A 129 12.55 6.97 -24.95
CA ALA A 129 11.41 6.34 -24.24
C ALA A 129 11.53 4.82 -24.14
N ASP A 130 11.95 4.17 -25.21
CA ASP A 130 12.19 2.72 -25.28
C ASP A 130 13.33 2.27 -24.35
N ALA A 131 14.40 3.04 -24.27
CA ALA A 131 15.52 2.75 -23.36
C ALA A 131 15.13 2.94 -21.89
N ALA A 132 14.37 3.98 -21.57
CA ALA A 132 13.86 4.24 -20.23
C ALA A 132 12.90 3.13 -19.78
N GLU A 133 11.99 2.71 -20.65
CA GLU A 133 11.03 1.64 -20.40
C GLU A 133 11.72 0.29 -20.20
N SER A 134 12.67 -0.05 -21.08
CA SER A 134 13.44 -1.29 -20.96
C SER A 134 14.25 -1.35 -19.67
N LEU A 135 14.90 -0.25 -19.29
CA LEU A 135 15.65 -0.17 -18.03
C LEU A 135 14.74 -0.32 -16.81
N ALA A 136 13.61 0.37 -16.81
CA ALA A 136 12.63 0.28 -15.73
C ALA A 136 12.07 -1.13 -15.57
N GLU A 137 11.74 -1.79 -16.69
CA GLU A 137 11.26 -3.17 -16.69
C GLU A 137 12.32 -4.17 -16.24
N GLU A 138 13.58 -3.98 -16.64
CA GLU A 138 14.70 -4.83 -16.20
C GLU A 138 14.90 -4.73 -14.68
N VAL A 139 14.88 -3.53 -14.13
CA VAL A 139 14.98 -3.32 -12.67
C VAL A 139 13.84 -4.01 -11.94
N GLY A 140 12.61 -3.85 -12.44
CA GLY A 140 11.43 -4.54 -11.91
C GLY A 140 11.57 -6.06 -11.94
N LEU A 141 12.03 -6.60 -13.06
CA LEU A 141 12.24 -8.04 -13.26
C LEU A 141 13.24 -8.62 -12.26
N GLN A 142 14.39 -7.96 -12.09
CA GLN A 142 15.42 -8.39 -11.13
C GLN A 142 14.88 -8.36 -9.70
N TYR A 143 14.15 -7.31 -9.33
CA TYR A 143 13.54 -7.19 -8.01
C TYR A 143 12.46 -8.26 -7.79
N GLY A 144 11.61 -8.51 -8.78
CA GLY A 144 10.59 -9.55 -8.74
C GLY A 144 11.16 -10.97 -8.56
N GLN A 145 12.26 -11.28 -9.26
CA GLN A 145 12.97 -12.55 -9.09
C GLN A 145 13.54 -12.70 -7.68
N ALA A 146 14.15 -11.64 -7.14
CA ALA A 146 14.69 -11.65 -5.78
C ALA A 146 13.57 -11.85 -4.75
N LEU A 147 12.44 -11.18 -4.93
CA LEU A 147 11.28 -11.29 -4.06
C LEU A 147 10.69 -12.71 -4.08
N ALA A 148 10.48 -13.29 -5.26
CA ALA A 148 9.99 -14.66 -5.40
C ALA A 148 10.92 -15.69 -4.77
N SER A 149 12.23 -15.47 -4.82
CA SER A 149 13.21 -16.34 -4.19
C SER A 149 13.06 -16.37 -2.66
N SER A 150 12.66 -15.26 -2.05
CA SER A 150 12.40 -15.15 -0.61
C SER A 150 11.08 -15.84 -0.19
N LEU A 151 10.14 -16.01 -1.11
CA LEU A 151 8.85 -16.64 -0.88
C LEU A 151 8.87 -18.19 -1.01
N GLY A 152 10.02 -18.78 -1.27
CA GLY A 152 10.18 -20.23 -1.38
C GLY A 152 9.61 -20.76 -2.69
N GLY A 153 10.18 -20.34 -3.81
CA GLY A 153 9.73 -20.68 -5.16
C GLY A 153 9.38 -22.16 -5.36
N VAL A 154 8.17 -22.41 -5.79
CA VAL A 154 7.73 -23.75 -6.20
C VAL A 154 8.32 -24.00 -7.59
N LYS A 155 9.14 -25.03 -7.74
CA LYS A 155 9.64 -25.45 -9.07
C LYS A 155 8.45 -25.74 -9.98
N PRO A 156 8.50 -25.32 -11.26
CA PRO A 156 7.46 -25.66 -12.23
C PRO A 156 7.25 -27.17 -12.26
N SER A 157 6.02 -27.63 -12.08
CA SER A 157 5.69 -29.03 -12.28
C SER A 157 5.45 -29.26 -13.76
N GLU A 158 6.26 -30.11 -14.38
CA GLU A 158 5.97 -30.68 -15.70
C GLU A 158 4.68 -31.51 -15.56
N GLY A 159 3.57 -31.00 -16.09
CA GLY A 159 2.25 -31.62 -15.92
C GLY A 159 1.30 -31.35 -17.09
N THR A 160 0.14 -32.00 -17.08
CA THR A 160 -0.94 -31.77 -18.02
C THR A 160 -1.45 -30.32 -18.00
N SER A 161 -2.13 -29.88 -19.07
CA SER A 161 -2.69 -28.51 -19.19
C SER A 161 -3.49 -28.06 -17.95
N ALA A 162 -4.29 -28.97 -17.34
CA ALA A 162 -5.04 -28.68 -16.12
C ALA A 162 -4.14 -28.45 -14.88
N ALA A 163 -3.01 -29.18 -14.78
CA ALA A 163 -2.03 -29.00 -13.71
C ALA A 163 -1.27 -27.68 -13.89
N ALA A 164 -0.95 -27.33 -15.13
CA ALA A 164 -0.31 -26.06 -15.49
C ALA A 164 -1.21 -24.86 -15.14
N GLN A 165 -2.50 -24.92 -15.49
CA GLN A 165 -3.48 -23.87 -15.11
C GLN A 165 -3.64 -23.71 -13.59
N LYS A 166 -3.67 -24.83 -12.85
CA LYS A 166 -3.73 -24.82 -11.39
C LYS A 166 -2.45 -24.20 -10.79
N SER A 167 -1.31 -24.54 -11.34
CA SER A 167 0.01 -24.00 -10.94
C SER A 167 0.09 -22.49 -11.22
N LEU A 168 -0.32 -22.03 -12.41
CA LEU A 168 -0.37 -20.62 -12.77
C LEU A 168 -1.29 -19.83 -11.82
N ARG A 169 -2.48 -20.36 -11.55
CA ARG A 169 -3.42 -19.72 -10.61
C ARG A 169 -2.82 -19.56 -9.21
N SER A 170 -2.14 -20.60 -8.72
CA SER A 170 -1.45 -20.55 -7.42
C SER A 170 -0.33 -19.51 -7.43
N ALA A 171 0.46 -19.45 -8.49
CA ALA A 171 1.51 -18.44 -8.65
C ALA A 171 0.93 -17.02 -8.67
N LEU A 172 -0.20 -16.79 -9.38
CA LEU A 172 -0.85 -15.48 -9.40
C LEU A 172 -1.32 -15.03 -8.02
N HIS A 173 -1.91 -15.93 -7.23
CA HIS A 173 -2.30 -15.58 -5.86
C HIS A 173 -1.09 -15.19 -5.02
N THR A 174 0.02 -15.96 -5.12
CA THR A 174 1.27 -15.63 -4.42
C THR A 174 1.83 -14.27 -4.85
N VAL A 175 1.77 -13.95 -6.16
CA VAL A 175 2.18 -12.65 -6.68
C VAL A 175 1.28 -11.54 -6.15
N ALA A 176 -0.03 -11.72 -6.18
CA ALA A 176 -0.99 -10.73 -5.67
C ALA A 176 -0.80 -10.47 -4.17
N ASP A 177 -0.57 -11.51 -3.36
CA ASP A 177 -0.28 -11.40 -1.94
C ASP A 177 1.04 -10.64 -1.71
N ALA A 178 2.09 -10.93 -2.49
CA ALA A 178 3.35 -10.21 -2.43
C ALA A 178 3.20 -8.73 -2.81
N LEU A 179 2.49 -8.43 -3.89
CA LEU A 179 2.18 -7.05 -4.29
C LEU A 179 1.40 -6.31 -3.20
N THR A 180 0.42 -6.99 -2.57
CA THR A 180 -0.36 -6.40 -1.47
C THR A 180 0.52 -6.09 -0.27
N ALA A 181 1.48 -6.97 0.07
CA ALA A 181 2.47 -6.70 1.11
C ALA A 181 3.37 -5.49 0.79
N HIS A 182 3.50 -5.13 -0.50
CA HIS A 182 4.24 -3.96 -0.99
C HIS A 182 3.34 -2.75 -1.32
N GLY A 183 2.08 -2.76 -0.88
CA GLY A 183 1.18 -1.61 -0.93
C GLY A 183 0.32 -1.48 -2.19
N PHE A 184 0.24 -2.52 -3.03
CA PHE A 184 -0.56 -2.47 -4.27
C PHE A 184 -2.05 -2.78 -4.09
N ALA A 185 -2.48 -3.34 -2.95
CA ALA A 185 -3.83 -3.87 -2.74
C ALA A 185 -4.28 -4.76 -3.92
N ALA A 186 -3.46 -5.75 -4.24
CA ALA A 186 -3.64 -6.58 -5.43
C ALA A 186 -4.40 -7.87 -5.13
N HIS A 187 -5.17 -8.33 -6.11
CA HIS A 187 -5.83 -9.64 -6.06
C HIS A 187 -5.82 -10.30 -7.44
N ALA A 188 -5.88 -11.63 -7.45
CA ALA A 188 -5.92 -12.42 -8.67
C ALA A 188 -7.38 -12.85 -8.95
N GLU A 189 -7.83 -12.68 -10.20
CA GLU A 189 -9.16 -13.11 -10.62
C GLU A 189 -9.17 -13.75 -12.00
N ARG A 190 -10.28 -14.41 -12.35
CA ARG A 190 -10.52 -14.92 -13.72
C ARG A 190 -11.18 -13.85 -14.57
N HIS A 191 -10.75 -13.76 -15.81
CA HIS A 191 -11.39 -12.93 -16.83
C HIS A 191 -11.49 -13.72 -18.15
N GLY A 192 -12.71 -14.11 -18.53
CA GLY A 192 -12.90 -15.03 -19.64
C GLY A 192 -12.18 -16.35 -19.42
N ASP A 193 -11.38 -16.77 -20.38
CA ASP A 193 -10.53 -17.96 -20.31
C ASP A 193 -9.16 -17.70 -19.68
N GLY A 194 -8.81 -16.42 -19.43
CA GLY A 194 -7.53 -16.01 -18.84
C GLY A 194 -7.59 -15.76 -17.35
N LEU A 195 -6.43 -15.37 -16.83
CA LEU A 195 -6.25 -14.95 -15.45
C LEU A 195 -5.68 -13.53 -15.47
N ARG A 196 -5.99 -12.73 -14.45
CA ARG A 196 -5.45 -11.39 -14.32
C ARG A 196 -5.15 -11.01 -12.87
N ILE A 197 -4.25 -10.05 -12.70
CA ILE A 197 -4.00 -9.37 -11.43
C ILE A 197 -4.64 -7.99 -11.53
N VAL A 198 -5.45 -7.65 -10.54
CA VAL A 198 -6.04 -6.32 -10.39
C VAL A 198 -5.42 -5.66 -9.17
N SER A 199 -4.90 -4.45 -9.34
CA SER A 199 -4.32 -3.63 -8.27
C SER A 199 -5.19 -2.38 -8.06
N ASP A 200 -5.88 -2.31 -6.95
CA ASP A 200 -6.78 -1.21 -6.60
C ASP A 200 -6.03 0.01 -6.06
N HIS A 201 -4.78 -0.18 -5.61
CA HIS A 201 -3.89 0.88 -5.13
C HIS A 201 -2.54 0.81 -5.82
N CYS A 202 -1.93 1.97 -6.06
CA CYS A 202 -0.57 2.10 -6.58
C CYS A 202 0.31 2.76 -5.52
N PRO A 203 1.36 2.09 -5.02
CA PRO A 203 2.24 2.66 -3.99
C PRO A 203 3.06 3.87 -4.49
N PHE A 204 3.19 4.03 -5.82
CA PHE A 204 3.86 5.18 -6.41
C PHE A 204 2.94 6.40 -6.58
N GLY A 205 1.63 6.26 -6.33
CA GLY A 205 0.67 7.35 -6.29
C GLY A 205 0.72 8.29 -7.50
N GLY A 206 0.83 9.58 -7.23
CA GLY A 206 0.91 10.63 -8.25
C GLY A 206 2.14 10.54 -9.14
N ALA A 207 3.28 10.03 -8.64
CA ALA A 207 4.51 9.89 -9.41
C ALA A 207 4.33 8.97 -10.63
N ALA A 208 3.52 7.90 -10.53
CA ALA A 208 3.23 7.03 -11.66
C ALA A 208 2.36 7.72 -12.73
N ILE A 209 1.51 8.67 -12.33
CA ILE A 209 0.69 9.45 -13.25
C ILE A 209 1.55 10.48 -13.99
N GLU A 210 2.44 11.17 -13.27
CA GLU A 210 3.35 12.16 -13.84
C GLU A 210 4.45 11.53 -14.70
N HIS A 211 4.88 10.32 -14.34
CA HIS A 211 5.98 9.60 -14.98
C HIS A 211 5.56 8.15 -15.29
N PRO A 212 4.81 7.92 -16.38
CA PRO A 212 4.29 6.60 -16.75
C PRO A 212 5.33 5.49 -16.89
N VAL A 213 6.59 5.84 -17.13
CA VAL A 213 7.72 4.88 -17.17
C VAL A 213 7.86 4.06 -15.88
N ILE A 214 7.37 4.58 -14.74
CA ILE A 214 7.36 3.85 -13.46
C ILE A 214 6.51 2.57 -13.56
N CYS A 215 5.46 2.57 -14.39
CA CYS A 215 4.62 1.38 -14.59
C CYS A 215 5.36 0.23 -15.28
N ALA A 216 6.46 0.50 -15.98
CA ALA A 216 7.31 -0.55 -16.52
C ALA A 216 8.05 -1.34 -15.41
N VAL A 217 8.35 -0.69 -14.27
CA VAL A 217 8.86 -1.37 -13.08
C VAL A 217 7.85 -2.39 -12.57
N ASP A 218 6.56 -2.03 -12.47
CA ASP A 218 5.50 -2.93 -12.01
C ASP A 218 5.35 -4.13 -12.94
N ARG A 219 5.36 -3.88 -14.24
CA ARG A 219 5.29 -4.94 -15.26
C ARG A 219 6.48 -5.90 -15.14
N GLY A 220 7.68 -5.35 -15.00
CA GLY A 220 8.89 -6.13 -14.74
C GLY A 220 8.80 -6.93 -13.45
N LEU A 221 8.30 -6.34 -12.36
CA LEU A 221 8.12 -6.97 -11.06
C LEU A 221 7.20 -8.20 -11.17
N VAL A 222 6.03 -8.06 -11.80
CA VAL A 222 5.08 -9.16 -12.02
C VAL A 222 5.72 -10.25 -12.89
N ARG A 223 6.38 -9.86 -13.99
CA ARG A 223 7.07 -10.80 -14.89
C ARG A 223 8.18 -11.56 -14.17
N GLY A 224 8.97 -10.88 -13.33
CA GLY A 224 10.06 -11.49 -12.56
C GLY A 224 9.56 -12.51 -11.54
N MET A 225 8.52 -12.16 -10.78
CA MET A 225 7.91 -13.07 -9.82
C MET A 225 7.29 -14.30 -10.51
N LEU A 226 6.49 -14.09 -11.55
CA LEU A 226 5.87 -15.20 -12.30
C LEU A 226 6.91 -16.09 -12.95
N GLY A 227 7.97 -15.51 -13.53
CA GLY A 227 9.07 -16.26 -14.13
C GLY A 227 9.75 -17.21 -13.15
N ALA A 228 9.90 -16.77 -11.89
CA ALA A 228 10.52 -17.60 -10.84
C ALA A 228 9.56 -18.62 -10.21
N LEU A 229 8.26 -18.30 -10.11
CA LEU A 229 7.27 -19.15 -9.44
C LEU A 229 6.61 -20.17 -10.37
N TYR A 230 6.45 -19.82 -11.64
CA TYR A 230 5.70 -20.63 -12.60
C TYR A 230 6.52 -20.97 -13.86
N GLY A 231 7.27 -20.02 -14.37
CA GLY A 231 7.98 -20.10 -15.63
C GLY A 231 7.68 -18.91 -16.52
N HIS A 232 8.12 -18.98 -17.77
CA HIS A 232 7.98 -17.86 -18.70
C HIS A 232 6.51 -17.53 -18.93
N THR A 233 6.15 -16.28 -18.66
CA THR A 233 4.84 -15.69 -18.92
C THR A 233 5.04 -14.31 -19.51
N ASP A 234 4.08 -13.84 -20.28
CA ASP A 234 4.09 -12.49 -20.87
C ASP A 234 2.88 -11.71 -20.35
N PRO A 235 3.02 -11.06 -19.18
CA PRO A 235 1.95 -10.25 -18.60
C PRO A 235 1.79 -8.95 -19.38
N GLU A 236 0.54 -8.63 -19.77
CA GLU A 236 0.18 -7.39 -20.45
C GLU A 236 -0.65 -6.49 -19.57
N THR A 237 -0.30 -5.21 -19.47
CA THR A 237 -1.09 -4.22 -18.75
C THR A 237 -2.20 -3.68 -19.66
N SER A 238 -3.45 -4.04 -19.39
CA SER A 238 -4.63 -3.61 -20.15
C SER A 238 -5.25 -2.31 -19.62
N GLU A 239 -5.16 -2.07 -18.30
CA GLU A 239 -5.62 -0.84 -17.67
C GLU A 239 -4.54 -0.30 -16.74
N SER A 240 -4.34 1.03 -16.73
CA SER A 240 -3.41 1.67 -15.79
C SER A 240 -3.89 3.07 -15.38
N ARG A 241 -3.42 3.54 -14.22
CA ARG A 241 -3.72 4.89 -13.73
C ARG A 241 -3.25 6.01 -14.66
N PRO A 242 -2.06 5.95 -15.28
CA PRO A 242 -1.64 6.93 -16.28
C PRO A 242 -2.56 7.02 -17.50
N THR A 243 -3.27 5.93 -17.85
CA THR A 243 -4.25 5.92 -18.95
C THR A 243 -5.65 6.34 -18.51
N GLY A 244 -5.82 6.79 -17.25
CA GLY A 244 -7.09 7.31 -16.72
C GLY A 244 -7.95 6.29 -15.99
N SER A 245 -7.48 5.04 -15.81
CA SER A 245 -8.20 4.07 -15.00
C SER A 245 -8.01 4.35 -13.50
N THR A 246 -8.99 3.95 -12.68
CA THR A 246 -8.92 4.02 -11.21
C THR A 246 -8.08 2.89 -10.63
N ARG A 247 -7.78 1.85 -11.40
CA ARG A 247 -7.03 0.64 -11.02
C ARG A 247 -6.04 0.27 -12.11
N CYS A 248 -5.12 -0.64 -11.79
CA CYS A 248 -4.25 -1.26 -12.79
C CYS A 248 -4.66 -2.72 -12.98
N VAL A 249 -4.67 -3.17 -14.23
CA VAL A 249 -5.02 -4.56 -14.59
C VAL A 249 -3.90 -5.13 -15.45
N THR A 250 -3.40 -6.28 -15.03
CA THR A 250 -2.39 -7.04 -15.77
C THR A 250 -2.99 -8.40 -16.16
N ASP A 251 -3.21 -8.59 -17.44
CA ASP A 251 -3.76 -9.82 -18.02
C ASP A 251 -2.66 -10.83 -18.31
N LEU A 252 -2.99 -12.11 -18.13
CA LEU A 252 -2.16 -13.23 -18.50
C LEU A 252 -2.94 -14.17 -19.43
N ALA A 253 -2.37 -14.43 -20.60
CA ALA A 253 -2.91 -15.44 -21.49
C ALA A 253 -2.90 -16.82 -20.82
N ALA A 254 -3.96 -17.60 -21.05
CA ALA A 254 -3.97 -18.99 -20.63
C ALA A 254 -2.81 -19.74 -21.30
N PRO A 255 -2.10 -20.63 -20.58
CA PRO A 255 -1.10 -21.47 -21.20
C PRO A 255 -1.78 -22.35 -22.25
N SER A 256 -1.31 -22.28 -23.47
CA SER A 256 -1.73 -23.11 -24.62
C SER A 256 -1.42 -24.60 -24.41
#